data_7090f3d631db584fb9164c1e032459b1
#
_entry.id   7090f3d631db584fb9164c1e032459b1
#
_cell.length_a   1.000
_cell.length_b   1.000
_cell.length_c   1.000
_cell.angle_alpha   90.00
_cell.angle_beta   90.00
_cell.angle_gamma   90.00
#
_symmetry.space_group_name_H-M   'P 1'
#
loop_
_entity.id
_entity.type
_entity.pdbx_description
1 polymer ?
#
loop_
_entity_poly.entity_id
_entity_poly.type
_entity_poly.pdbx_seq_one_letter_code
_entity_poly.pdbx_strand_id
1 'polypeptide(L)'
;MAWTIGNFYLNQEQMEGNAYEVFSFLSERGWTTNAIAGILGNMQSESHINPGVWQNLDSGNYSLGFGLVQWTPATNYTNWASANGYSITDPEGQLRWIDEVTVSAGQWIPTSGYNFSFDTFKHSTESPEYLASAFLKNFERAGVEVENERRTQARSWYDYISQFDASTVIEAAIAWALATAADNSHGYSQASRWGPDYDCSSFATQSYREAGVAIGGGSGVYTGNMLQYYTEVGFEAVYDVNFSTQEGLMRGDVLLNTVHHTAIYLGNGRIVQASSSRGHPETGDQTGTEIWETGYYDYPWDVVLRYKGGGGTPPEPVGLYITRFIPA
;
A
#
# COMPACT_ATOMS: atom_id res chain seq x y z
N MET A 1 -3.08 -2.17 -11.57
CA MET A 1 -2.70 -3.19 -12.60
C MET A 1 -3.92 -4.03 -12.93
N ALA A 2 -3.96 -4.69 -14.06
CA ALA A 2 -5.03 -5.61 -14.37
C ALA A 2 -4.71 -6.99 -13.79
N TRP A 3 -5.71 -7.64 -13.20
CA TRP A 3 -5.60 -9.01 -12.74
C TRP A 3 -5.15 -9.96 -13.86
N THR A 4 -4.26 -10.90 -13.53
CA THR A 4 -3.98 -12.06 -14.37
C THR A 4 -4.86 -13.22 -13.92
N ILE A 5 -5.78 -13.66 -14.81
CA ILE A 5 -6.84 -14.64 -14.49
C ILE A 5 -6.84 -15.75 -15.53
N GLY A 6 -6.97 -16.99 -15.08
CA GLY A 6 -7.15 -18.13 -15.99
C GLY A 6 -6.95 -19.46 -15.27
N ASN A 7 -7.26 -20.58 -15.96
CA ASN A 7 -7.05 -21.92 -15.41
C ASN A 7 -5.62 -22.42 -15.68
N PHE A 8 -4.64 -21.75 -15.04
CA PHE A 8 -3.20 -22.07 -15.07
C PHE A 8 -2.53 -21.53 -13.83
N TYR A 9 -1.33 -22.00 -13.50
CA TYR A 9 -0.55 -21.50 -12.38
C TYR A 9 0.23 -20.24 -12.81
N LEU A 10 0.14 -19.18 -11.99
CA LEU A 10 0.83 -17.92 -12.23
C LEU A 10 2.33 -18.05 -11.93
N ASN A 11 3.15 -17.31 -12.68
CA ASN A 11 4.54 -17.06 -12.33
C ASN A 11 4.66 -15.98 -11.24
N GLN A 12 5.88 -15.71 -10.77
CA GLN A 12 6.12 -14.76 -9.67
C GLN A 12 5.62 -13.34 -9.99
N GLU A 13 5.95 -12.80 -11.16
CA GLU A 13 5.53 -11.46 -11.58
C GLU A 13 4.00 -11.31 -11.66
N GLN A 14 3.33 -12.34 -12.17
CA GLN A 14 1.86 -12.37 -12.24
C GLN A 14 1.23 -12.45 -10.84
N MET A 15 1.83 -13.25 -9.93
CA MET A 15 1.38 -13.30 -8.54
C MET A 15 1.59 -11.97 -7.83
N GLU A 16 2.70 -11.28 -8.06
CA GLU A 16 2.98 -9.94 -7.52
C GLU A 16 1.93 -8.93 -7.97
N GLY A 17 1.56 -8.94 -9.27
CA GLY A 17 0.47 -8.12 -9.77
C GLY A 17 -0.86 -8.39 -9.07
N ASN A 18 -1.24 -9.66 -8.96
CA ASN A 18 -2.48 -10.04 -8.28
C ASN A 18 -2.43 -9.76 -6.77
N ALA A 19 -1.28 -9.97 -6.10
CA ALA A 19 -1.11 -9.67 -4.68
C ALA A 19 -1.27 -8.18 -4.38
N TYR A 20 -0.78 -7.31 -5.26
CA TYR A 20 -1.01 -5.87 -5.17
C TYR A 20 -2.51 -5.52 -5.22
N GLU A 21 -3.27 -6.13 -6.14
CA GLU A 21 -4.71 -5.91 -6.25
C GLU A 21 -5.47 -6.44 -5.01
N VAL A 22 -5.07 -7.59 -4.45
CA VAL A 22 -5.59 -8.09 -3.16
C VAL A 22 -5.32 -7.09 -2.05
N PHE A 23 -4.07 -6.59 -1.97
CA PHE A 23 -3.68 -5.60 -0.97
C PHE A 23 -4.49 -4.31 -1.10
N SER A 24 -4.60 -3.75 -2.30
CA SER A 24 -5.36 -2.52 -2.55
C SER A 24 -6.82 -2.67 -2.11
N PHE A 25 -7.48 -3.75 -2.53
CA PHE A 25 -8.87 -4.01 -2.20
C PHE A 25 -9.14 -4.18 -0.69
N LEU A 26 -8.29 -4.92 0.02
CA LEU A 26 -8.50 -5.24 1.43
C LEU A 26 -8.02 -4.10 2.36
N SER A 27 -6.96 -3.40 2.02
CA SER A 27 -6.49 -2.25 2.80
C SER A 27 -7.52 -1.10 2.82
N GLU A 28 -8.20 -0.84 1.70
CA GLU A 28 -9.32 0.11 1.64
C GLU A 28 -10.49 -0.29 2.55
N ARG A 29 -10.58 -1.55 2.95
CA ARG A 29 -11.59 -2.11 3.87
C ARG A 29 -11.10 -2.25 5.30
N GLY A 30 -9.94 -1.66 5.60
CA GLY A 30 -9.38 -1.59 6.96
C GLY A 30 -8.61 -2.83 7.40
N TRP A 31 -8.31 -3.77 6.50
CA TRP A 31 -7.42 -4.88 6.83
C TRP A 31 -6.01 -4.39 7.07
N THR A 32 -5.32 -4.96 8.05
CA THR A 32 -3.90 -4.67 8.27
C THR A 32 -3.04 -5.34 7.21
N THR A 33 -1.91 -4.72 6.90
CA THR A 33 -0.87 -5.29 6.02
C THR A 33 -0.45 -6.68 6.48
N ASN A 34 -0.38 -6.91 7.80
CA ASN A 34 -0.06 -8.19 8.40
C ASN A 34 -1.11 -9.27 8.08
N ALA A 35 -2.40 -8.94 8.22
CA ALA A 35 -3.49 -9.85 7.92
C ALA A 35 -3.57 -10.18 6.43
N ILE A 36 -3.40 -9.19 5.57
CA ILE A 36 -3.36 -9.37 4.10
C ILE A 36 -2.20 -10.28 3.70
N ALA A 37 -1.01 -10.05 4.25
CA ALA A 37 0.15 -10.92 4.00
C ALA A 37 -0.11 -12.36 4.47
N GLY A 38 -0.77 -12.52 5.61
CA GLY A 38 -1.16 -13.84 6.14
C GLY A 38 -2.06 -14.62 5.18
N ILE A 39 -3.08 -13.98 4.58
CA ILE A 39 -3.93 -14.65 3.60
C ILE A 39 -3.23 -14.85 2.25
N LEU A 40 -2.36 -13.92 1.80
CA LEU A 40 -1.59 -14.08 0.57
C LEU A 40 -0.68 -15.31 0.62
N GLY A 41 -0.06 -15.60 1.77
CA GLY A 41 0.70 -16.83 1.96
C GLY A 41 -0.14 -18.10 1.79
N ASN A 42 -1.41 -18.08 2.23
CA ASN A 42 -2.34 -19.16 1.97
C ASN A 42 -2.79 -19.21 0.50
N MET A 43 -3.19 -18.09 -0.08
CA MET A 43 -3.59 -18.00 -1.49
C MET A 43 -2.49 -18.47 -2.45
N GLN A 44 -1.23 -18.20 -2.15
CA GLN A 44 -0.13 -18.72 -2.98
C GLN A 44 -0.08 -20.23 -2.97
N SER A 45 -0.21 -20.87 -1.82
CA SER A 45 -0.22 -22.33 -1.70
C SER A 45 -1.48 -22.97 -2.31
N GLU A 46 -2.62 -22.29 -2.23
CA GLU A 46 -3.90 -22.79 -2.76
C GLU A 46 -4.03 -22.62 -4.27
N SER A 47 -3.72 -21.45 -4.78
CA SER A 47 -4.10 -21.04 -6.14
C SER A 47 -3.01 -20.31 -6.93
N HIS A 48 -1.82 -20.10 -6.39
CA HIS A 48 -0.85 -19.12 -6.93
C HIS A 48 -1.48 -17.72 -7.08
N ILE A 49 -2.35 -17.33 -6.13
CA ILE A 49 -3.07 -16.04 -6.12
C ILE A 49 -3.86 -15.80 -7.41
N ASN A 50 -4.42 -16.86 -7.98
CA ASN A 50 -5.17 -16.84 -9.24
C ASN A 50 -6.66 -17.10 -9.02
N PRO A 51 -7.56 -16.12 -9.25
CA PRO A 51 -8.99 -16.29 -9.04
C PRO A 51 -9.67 -17.20 -10.07
N GLY A 52 -8.98 -17.56 -11.15
CA GLY A 52 -9.54 -18.39 -12.23
C GLY A 52 -9.09 -19.85 -12.20
N VAL A 53 -8.27 -20.27 -11.22
CA VAL A 53 -7.68 -21.60 -11.23
C VAL A 53 -8.59 -22.64 -10.57
N TRP A 54 -8.75 -23.79 -11.22
CA TRP A 54 -9.38 -24.99 -10.71
C TRP A 54 -8.35 -25.95 -10.14
N GLN A 55 -8.68 -26.64 -9.08
CA GLN A 55 -7.83 -27.69 -8.53
C GLN A 55 -7.46 -28.70 -9.61
N ASN A 56 -6.19 -29.06 -9.70
CA ASN A 56 -5.62 -29.93 -10.73
C ASN A 56 -5.85 -29.43 -12.18
N LEU A 57 -6.20 -28.15 -12.36
CA LEU A 57 -6.58 -27.56 -13.66
C LEU A 57 -7.82 -28.24 -14.30
N ASP A 58 -8.64 -28.95 -13.51
CA ASP A 58 -9.83 -29.68 -13.96
C ASP A 58 -11.03 -28.72 -14.05
N SER A 59 -11.09 -27.99 -15.15
CA SER A 59 -12.04 -26.91 -15.38
C SER A 59 -13.51 -27.39 -15.34
N GLY A 60 -14.31 -26.73 -14.52
CA GLY A 60 -15.75 -27.04 -14.41
C GLY A 60 -16.07 -28.20 -13.50
N ASN A 61 -15.11 -28.77 -12.81
CA ASN A 61 -15.35 -29.77 -11.80
C ASN A 61 -15.72 -29.16 -10.44
N TYR A 62 -16.98 -28.86 -10.26
CA TYR A 62 -17.50 -28.17 -9.07
C TYR A 62 -17.39 -28.99 -7.76
N SER A 63 -16.99 -30.26 -7.82
CA SER A 63 -16.68 -31.03 -6.61
C SER A 63 -15.29 -30.81 -6.05
N LEU A 64 -14.43 -30.19 -6.84
CA LEU A 64 -13.06 -29.82 -6.49
C LEU A 64 -12.96 -28.38 -6.02
N GLY A 65 -11.71 -27.95 -5.69
CA GLY A 65 -11.41 -26.58 -5.29
C GLY A 65 -11.38 -25.60 -6.46
N PHE A 66 -11.73 -24.34 -6.18
CA PHE A 66 -11.73 -23.26 -7.16
C PHE A 66 -11.38 -21.91 -6.53
N GLY A 67 -10.63 -21.09 -7.28
CA GLY A 67 -10.37 -19.68 -6.98
C GLY A 67 -9.30 -19.43 -5.94
N LEU A 68 -9.22 -18.20 -5.45
CA LEU A 68 -8.13 -17.68 -4.61
C LEU A 68 -7.80 -18.56 -3.39
N VAL A 69 -8.79 -19.09 -2.71
CA VAL A 69 -8.64 -19.92 -1.50
C VAL A 69 -9.14 -21.36 -1.73
N GLN A 70 -9.25 -21.78 -2.97
CA GLN A 70 -9.66 -23.14 -3.37
C GLN A 70 -10.90 -23.65 -2.63
N TRP A 71 -12.01 -22.87 -2.64
CA TRP A 71 -13.27 -23.32 -2.04
C TRP A 71 -13.64 -24.73 -2.49
N THR A 72 -13.71 -25.66 -1.56
CA THR A 72 -14.02 -27.07 -1.83
C THR A 72 -15.28 -27.51 -1.04
N PRO A 73 -16.34 -27.97 -1.71
CA PRO A 73 -16.54 -27.92 -3.17
C PRO A 73 -16.64 -26.49 -3.69
N ALA A 74 -16.32 -26.28 -4.96
CA ALA A 74 -16.36 -24.94 -5.59
C ALA A 74 -17.72 -24.25 -5.45
N THR A 75 -18.80 -25.05 -5.31
CA THR A 75 -20.16 -24.53 -5.10
C THR A 75 -20.33 -23.70 -3.82
N ASN A 76 -19.45 -23.82 -2.85
CA ASN A 76 -19.44 -22.99 -1.64
C ASN A 76 -19.29 -21.50 -1.97
N TYR A 77 -18.56 -21.18 -3.04
CA TYR A 77 -18.40 -19.82 -3.55
C TYR A 77 -19.27 -19.56 -4.79
N THR A 78 -19.26 -20.45 -5.79
CA THR A 78 -19.82 -20.17 -7.12
C THR A 78 -21.33 -19.95 -7.12
N ASN A 79 -22.07 -20.61 -6.21
CA ASN A 79 -23.50 -20.37 -6.02
C ASN A 79 -23.75 -18.95 -5.49
N TRP A 80 -22.98 -18.49 -4.54
CA TRP A 80 -23.08 -17.14 -4.00
C TRP A 80 -22.71 -16.10 -5.07
N ALA A 81 -21.62 -16.29 -5.80
CA ALA A 81 -21.19 -15.40 -6.86
C ALA A 81 -22.30 -15.20 -7.89
N SER A 82 -22.88 -16.30 -8.41
CA SER A 82 -23.97 -16.26 -9.38
C SER A 82 -25.22 -15.57 -8.83
N ALA A 83 -25.57 -15.80 -7.56
CA ALA A 83 -26.72 -15.18 -6.92
C ALA A 83 -26.54 -13.67 -6.68
N ASN A 84 -25.31 -13.19 -6.61
CA ASN A 84 -24.96 -11.79 -6.38
C ASN A 84 -24.45 -11.06 -7.66
N GLY A 85 -24.60 -11.68 -8.84
CA GLY A 85 -24.28 -11.05 -10.12
C GLY A 85 -22.81 -11.01 -10.50
N TYR A 86 -21.95 -11.77 -9.80
CA TYR A 86 -20.52 -11.90 -10.12
C TYR A 86 -20.27 -13.08 -11.08
N SER A 87 -19.34 -12.89 -12.00
CA SER A 87 -18.68 -14.03 -12.64
C SER A 87 -17.93 -14.85 -11.57
N ILE A 88 -17.88 -16.17 -11.71
CA ILE A 88 -17.14 -17.02 -10.76
C ILE A 88 -15.64 -16.70 -10.73
N THR A 89 -15.09 -16.19 -11.83
CA THR A 89 -13.68 -15.77 -11.95
C THR A 89 -13.45 -14.32 -11.57
N ASP A 90 -14.50 -13.58 -11.19
CA ASP A 90 -14.37 -12.18 -10.80
C ASP A 90 -13.60 -12.07 -9.48
N PRO A 91 -12.41 -11.42 -9.47
CA PRO A 91 -11.61 -11.28 -8.28
C PRO A 91 -12.30 -10.47 -7.18
N GLU A 92 -13.03 -9.42 -7.55
CA GLU A 92 -13.77 -8.60 -6.58
C GLU A 92 -14.83 -9.45 -5.86
N GLY A 93 -15.58 -10.27 -6.61
CA GLY A 93 -16.54 -11.20 -6.02
C GLY A 93 -15.88 -12.15 -5.03
N GLN A 94 -14.70 -12.68 -5.34
CA GLN A 94 -13.97 -13.59 -4.44
C GLN A 94 -13.47 -12.87 -3.19
N LEU A 95 -12.92 -11.68 -3.32
CA LEU A 95 -12.45 -10.89 -2.19
C LEU A 95 -13.59 -10.41 -1.30
N ARG A 96 -14.73 -10.01 -1.87
CA ARG A 96 -15.95 -9.69 -1.10
C ARG A 96 -16.46 -10.89 -0.34
N TRP A 97 -16.46 -12.08 -0.94
CA TRP A 97 -16.86 -13.27 -0.23
C TRP A 97 -15.96 -13.53 0.99
N ILE A 98 -14.64 -13.37 0.82
CA ILE A 98 -13.68 -13.52 1.92
C ILE A 98 -13.95 -12.47 3.00
N ASP A 99 -14.12 -11.19 2.64
CA ASP A 99 -14.28 -10.10 3.60
C ASP A 99 -15.64 -10.10 4.32
N GLU A 100 -16.72 -10.29 3.58
CA GLU A 100 -18.09 -10.02 4.01
C GLU A 100 -18.89 -11.29 4.34
N VAL A 101 -18.59 -12.43 3.69
CA VAL A 101 -19.43 -13.65 3.73
C VAL A 101 -18.83 -14.74 4.63
N THR A 102 -17.52 -14.74 4.85
CA THR A 102 -16.78 -15.74 5.62
C THR A 102 -17.46 -16.10 6.95
N VAL A 103 -17.92 -15.11 7.72
CA VAL A 103 -18.56 -15.35 9.03
C VAL A 103 -19.96 -15.92 8.88
N SER A 104 -20.78 -15.34 8.01
CA SER A 104 -22.17 -15.79 7.79
C SER A 104 -22.27 -17.16 7.12
N ALA A 105 -21.26 -17.52 6.32
CA ALA A 105 -21.11 -18.85 5.74
C ALA A 105 -20.56 -19.89 6.73
N GLY A 106 -20.17 -19.49 7.95
CA GLY A 106 -19.54 -20.38 8.92
C GLY A 106 -18.17 -20.91 8.51
N GLN A 107 -17.49 -20.17 7.62
CA GLN A 107 -16.17 -20.58 7.14
C GLN A 107 -15.07 -20.34 8.18
N TRP A 108 -15.16 -19.26 8.97
CA TRP A 108 -14.24 -19.02 10.07
C TRP A 108 -14.68 -19.76 11.33
N ILE A 109 -13.88 -20.71 11.79
CA ILE A 109 -14.11 -21.48 13.02
C ILE A 109 -12.87 -21.31 13.92
N PRO A 110 -12.97 -20.51 14.99
CA PRO A 110 -11.85 -20.35 15.94
C PRO A 110 -11.40 -21.69 16.52
N THR A 111 -10.10 -21.95 16.49
CA THR A 111 -9.47 -23.12 17.10
C THR A 111 -8.85 -22.78 18.45
N SER A 112 -8.46 -23.77 19.24
CA SER A 112 -7.86 -23.55 20.57
C SER A 112 -6.52 -22.77 20.48
N GLY A 113 -5.76 -22.92 19.39
CA GLY A 113 -4.54 -22.19 19.14
C GLY A 113 -4.73 -20.76 18.60
N TYR A 114 -5.88 -20.48 17.98
CA TYR A 114 -6.22 -19.21 17.33
C TYR A 114 -7.66 -18.81 17.68
N ASN A 115 -7.91 -18.62 18.98
CA ASN A 115 -9.26 -18.38 19.51
C ASN A 115 -9.66 -16.90 19.46
N PHE A 116 -9.88 -16.39 18.26
CA PHE A 116 -10.36 -15.04 18.00
C PHE A 116 -11.29 -14.96 16.79
N SER A 117 -12.06 -13.89 16.70
CA SER A 117 -13.02 -13.67 15.62
C SER A 117 -12.31 -13.36 14.28
N PHE A 118 -13.03 -13.51 13.17
CA PHE A 118 -12.53 -13.08 11.86
C PHE A 118 -12.29 -11.57 11.79
N ASP A 119 -13.14 -10.80 12.47
CA ASP A 119 -12.93 -9.35 12.57
C ASP A 119 -11.63 -9.00 13.31
N THR A 120 -11.33 -9.70 14.42
CA THR A 120 -10.03 -9.56 15.11
C THR A 120 -8.87 -9.96 14.20
N PHE A 121 -9.03 -11.01 13.37
CA PHE A 121 -8.02 -11.40 12.40
C PHE A 121 -7.72 -10.27 11.39
N LYS A 122 -8.75 -9.67 10.81
CA LYS A 122 -8.62 -8.61 9.81
C LYS A 122 -7.81 -7.41 10.30
N HIS A 123 -7.98 -7.07 11.57
CA HIS A 123 -7.35 -5.91 12.21
C HIS A 123 -6.11 -6.25 13.05
N SER A 124 -5.64 -7.49 12.99
CA SER A 124 -4.51 -7.94 13.79
C SER A 124 -3.17 -7.41 13.28
N THR A 125 -2.31 -6.99 14.21
CA THR A 125 -0.91 -6.61 13.96
C THR A 125 0.09 -7.70 14.37
N GLU A 126 -0.40 -8.88 14.70
CA GLU A 126 0.45 -10.06 14.90
C GLU A 126 1.28 -10.36 13.66
N SER A 127 2.37 -11.13 13.80
CA SER A 127 3.26 -11.39 12.65
C SER A 127 2.51 -12.06 11.48
N PRO A 128 2.88 -11.76 10.23
CA PRO A 128 2.23 -12.37 9.07
C PRO A 128 2.32 -13.89 9.08
N GLU A 129 3.38 -14.47 9.65
CA GLU A 129 3.54 -15.91 9.82
C GLU A 129 2.52 -16.49 10.82
N TYR A 130 2.24 -15.78 11.93
CA TYR A 130 1.21 -16.18 12.89
C TYR A 130 -0.17 -16.12 12.24
N LEU A 131 -0.45 -15.05 11.49
CA LEU A 131 -1.73 -14.86 10.83
C LEU A 131 -1.94 -15.85 9.67
N ALA A 132 -0.88 -16.24 8.95
CA ALA A 132 -0.96 -17.32 7.97
C ALA A 132 -1.37 -18.66 8.62
N SER A 133 -0.79 -19.00 9.77
CA SER A 133 -1.18 -20.19 10.54
C SER A 133 -2.62 -20.07 11.04
N ALA A 134 -3.03 -18.90 11.53
CA ALA A 134 -4.40 -18.68 11.99
C ALA A 134 -5.42 -18.87 10.86
N PHE A 135 -5.14 -18.34 9.66
CA PHE A 135 -6.01 -18.51 8.50
C PHE A 135 -6.07 -19.98 8.07
N LEU A 136 -4.92 -20.65 7.99
CA LEU A 136 -4.87 -22.10 7.69
C LEU A 136 -5.74 -22.94 8.65
N LYS A 137 -5.67 -22.65 9.97
CA LYS A 137 -6.37 -23.46 10.98
C LYS A 137 -7.85 -23.12 11.12
N ASN A 138 -8.20 -21.82 11.02
CA ASN A 138 -9.56 -21.36 11.27
C ASN A 138 -10.41 -21.28 10.00
N PHE A 139 -9.79 -21.02 8.83
CA PHE A 139 -10.49 -20.84 7.56
C PHE A 139 -10.31 -22.05 6.64
N GLU A 140 -9.06 -22.42 6.27
CA GLU A 140 -8.78 -23.48 5.29
C GLU A 140 -9.08 -24.87 5.84
N ARG A 141 -8.60 -25.18 7.01
CA ARG A 141 -8.69 -26.51 7.66
C ARG A 141 -8.22 -27.63 6.72
N ALA A 142 -7.11 -27.36 6.02
CA ALA A 142 -6.55 -28.24 4.99
C ALA A 142 -6.23 -29.63 5.55
N GLY A 143 -6.50 -30.66 4.77
CA GLY A 143 -6.22 -32.05 5.16
C GLY A 143 -4.74 -32.40 5.17
N VAL A 144 -3.92 -31.72 4.34
CA VAL A 144 -2.45 -31.77 4.35
C VAL A 144 -1.95 -30.37 4.62
N GLU A 145 -1.26 -30.19 5.74
CA GLU A 145 -0.79 -28.88 6.18
C GLU A 145 0.67 -28.66 5.76
N VAL A 146 0.91 -27.67 4.91
CA VAL A 146 2.24 -27.13 4.58
C VAL A 146 2.44 -25.80 5.31
N GLU A 147 2.22 -25.82 6.62
CA GLU A 147 2.17 -24.62 7.45
C GLU A 147 3.44 -23.75 7.36
N ASN A 148 4.61 -24.38 7.41
CA ASN A 148 5.89 -23.65 7.34
C ASN A 148 6.08 -22.93 5.99
N GLU A 149 5.61 -23.54 4.90
CA GLU A 149 5.66 -22.92 3.58
C GLU A 149 4.75 -21.69 3.52
N ARG A 150 3.50 -21.80 3.98
CA ARG A 150 2.54 -20.68 4.03
C ARG A 150 3.05 -19.53 4.89
N ARG A 151 3.71 -19.82 6.01
CA ARG A 151 4.35 -18.83 6.88
C ARG A 151 5.49 -18.10 6.18
N THR A 152 6.36 -18.83 5.48
CA THR A 152 7.47 -18.25 4.71
C THR A 152 6.94 -17.37 3.58
N GLN A 153 5.91 -17.84 2.86
CA GLN A 153 5.25 -17.08 1.80
C GLN A 153 4.60 -15.81 2.37
N ALA A 154 3.92 -15.89 3.52
CA ALA A 154 3.32 -14.74 4.17
C ALA A 154 4.36 -13.68 4.55
N ARG A 155 5.55 -14.08 5.06
CA ARG A 155 6.65 -13.13 5.31
C ARG A 155 7.11 -12.46 4.02
N SER A 156 7.31 -13.22 2.95
CA SER A 156 7.72 -12.67 1.65
C SER A 156 6.69 -11.70 1.09
N TRP A 157 5.41 -12.03 1.23
CA TRP A 157 4.34 -11.11 0.81
C TRP A 157 4.26 -9.87 1.69
N TYR A 158 4.47 -9.97 2.99
CA TYR A 158 4.55 -8.80 3.86
C TYR A 158 5.64 -7.84 3.41
N ASP A 159 6.84 -8.35 3.15
CA ASP A 159 7.97 -7.53 2.69
C ASP A 159 7.66 -6.87 1.32
N TYR A 160 6.91 -7.55 0.44
CA TYR A 160 6.48 -7.01 -0.85
C TYR A 160 5.38 -5.96 -0.72
N ILE A 161 4.27 -6.24 0.00
CA ILE A 161 3.13 -5.32 0.05
C ILE A 161 3.34 -4.15 1.00
N SER A 162 4.24 -4.25 1.99
CA SER A 162 4.53 -3.16 2.93
C SER A 162 5.05 -1.89 2.24
N GLN A 163 5.70 -2.03 1.09
CA GLN A 163 6.15 -0.88 0.31
C GLN A 163 4.98 -0.02 -0.22
N PHE A 164 3.77 -0.59 -0.30
CA PHE A 164 2.56 0.11 -0.74
C PHE A 164 1.70 0.61 0.42
N ASP A 165 2.06 0.26 1.67
CA ASP A 165 1.35 0.73 2.86
C ASP A 165 1.51 2.24 3.01
N ALA A 166 0.39 2.98 3.01
CA ALA A 166 0.40 4.43 3.07
C ALA A 166 1.17 4.97 4.29
N SER A 167 1.05 4.31 5.45
CA SER A 167 1.75 4.72 6.68
C SER A 167 3.27 4.58 6.54
N THR A 168 3.75 3.46 5.99
CA THR A 168 5.18 3.21 5.76
C THR A 168 5.76 4.23 4.77
N VAL A 169 5.05 4.49 3.67
CA VAL A 169 5.46 5.50 2.67
C VAL A 169 5.51 6.90 3.28
N ILE A 170 4.49 7.29 4.03
CA ILE A 170 4.44 8.60 4.70
C ILE A 170 5.63 8.78 5.65
N GLU A 171 5.92 7.78 6.49
CA GLU A 171 7.05 7.87 7.44
C GLU A 171 8.40 7.88 6.73
N ALA A 172 8.56 7.15 5.63
CA ALA A 172 9.78 7.20 4.80
C ALA A 172 9.96 8.58 4.15
N ALA A 173 8.89 9.17 3.60
CA ALA A 173 8.92 10.50 3.01
C ALA A 173 9.29 11.58 4.05
N ILE A 174 8.68 11.51 5.23
CA ILE A 174 8.97 12.44 6.33
C ILE A 174 10.41 12.25 6.83
N ALA A 175 10.89 11.02 6.97
CA ALA A 175 12.26 10.75 7.41
C ALA A 175 13.28 11.36 6.44
N TRP A 176 13.08 11.20 5.14
CA TRP A 176 13.93 11.87 4.14
C TRP A 176 13.85 13.39 4.22
N ALA A 177 12.63 13.94 4.32
CA ALA A 177 12.43 15.38 4.42
C ALA A 177 13.13 16.00 5.65
N LEU A 178 13.04 15.35 6.81
CA LEU A 178 13.70 15.81 8.04
C LEU A 178 15.22 15.63 7.97
N ALA A 179 15.72 14.56 7.37
CA ALA A 179 17.16 14.35 7.16
C ALA A 179 17.74 15.45 6.25
N THR A 180 17.06 15.77 5.15
CA THR A 180 17.44 16.87 4.23
C THR A 180 17.38 18.23 4.93
N ALA A 181 16.37 18.48 5.77
CA ALA A 181 16.26 19.71 6.54
C ALA A 181 17.35 19.85 7.62
N ALA A 182 17.89 18.74 8.10
CA ALA A 182 18.99 18.72 9.08
C ALA A 182 20.38 18.80 8.45
N ASP A 183 20.50 18.57 7.15
CA ASP A 183 21.75 18.60 6.40
C ASP A 183 22.00 20.00 5.82
N ASN A 184 22.95 20.71 6.39
CA ASN A 184 23.29 22.07 6.02
C ASN A 184 23.99 22.23 4.64
N SER A 185 24.11 21.12 3.88
CA SER A 185 24.57 21.14 2.48
C SER A 185 23.44 21.38 1.47
N HIS A 186 22.19 21.40 1.92
CA HIS A 186 21.00 21.67 1.12
C HIS A 186 20.46 23.07 1.36
N GLY A 187 20.13 23.79 0.30
CA GLY A 187 19.54 25.10 0.35
C GLY A 187 18.31 25.25 -0.53
N TYR A 188 17.78 26.47 -0.64
CA TYR A 188 16.66 26.79 -1.53
C TYR A 188 17.15 27.25 -2.90
N SER A 189 16.66 26.63 -3.97
CA SER A 189 16.94 27.08 -5.34
C SER A 189 15.76 26.78 -6.26
N GLN A 190 15.32 27.78 -7.04
CA GLN A 190 14.38 27.57 -8.13
C GLN A 190 15.07 27.16 -9.44
N ALA A 191 16.33 27.50 -9.61
CA ALA A 191 17.10 27.19 -10.82
C ALA A 191 17.70 25.77 -10.79
N SER A 192 18.13 25.29 -9.62
CA SER A 192 18.77 23.98 -9.41
C SER A 192 18.02 23.20 -8.34
N ARG A 193 16.76 22.89 -8.60
CA ARG A 193 15.77 22.48 -7.61
C ARG A 193 15.55 20.96 -7.44
N TRP A 194 16.42 20.14 -8.03
CA TRP A 194 16.27 18.67 -7.98
C TRP A 194 17.53 17.98 -7.41
N GLY A 195 18.13 18.62 -6.41
CA GLY A 195 19.31 18.19 -5.70
C GLY A 195 20.60 18.84 -6.24
N PRO A 196 21.52 19.24 -5.33
CA PRO A 196 21.39 19.14 -3.87
C PRO A 196 20.42 20.15 -3.25
N ASP A 197 20.06 21.23 -3.95
CA ASP A 197 19.12 22.25 -3.50
C ASP A 197 17.70 21.95 -3.98
N TYR A 198 16.72 22.51 -3.29
CA TYR A 198 15.29 22.29 -3.60
C TYR A 198 14.50 23.59 -3.49
N ASP A 199 13.44 23.75 -4.30
CA ASP A 199 12.36 24.67 -3.98
C ASP A 199 11.24 23.93 -3.21
N CYS A 200 10.18 24.65 -2.82
CA CYS A 200 9.09 24.07 -2.03
C CYS A 200 8.46 22.84 -2.70
N SER A 201 8.19 22.92 -4.00
CA SER A 201 7.50 21.87 -4.73
C SER A 201 8.40 20.68 -5.06
N SER A 202 9.65 20.91 -5.41
CA SER A 202 10.62 19.83 -5.64
C SER A 202 11.00 19.12 -4.35
N PHE A 203 11.11 19.83 -3.23
CA PHE A 203 11.36 19.24 -1.92
C PHE A 203 10.25 18.28 -1.51
N ALA A 204 8.99 18.75 -1.53
CA ALA A 204 7.85 17.90 -1.20
C ALA A 204 7.69 16.72 -2.18
N THR A 205 7.97 16.92 -3.47
CA THR A 205 7.89 15.85 -4.48
C THR A 205 9.00 14.82 -4.29
N GLN A 206 10.23 15.28 -4.06
CA GLN A 206 11.37 14.36 -3.89
C GLN A 206 11.23 13.53 -2.63
N SER A 207 10.69 14.08 -1.54
CA SER A 207 10.49 13.31 -0.32
C SER A 207 9.59 12.08 -0.55
N TYR A 208 8.51 12.22 -1.30
CA TYR A 208 7.64 11.09 -1.64
C TYR A 208 8.23 10.18 -2.72
N ARG A 209 9.02 10.69 -3.65
CA ARG A 209 9.75 9.86 -4.62
C ARG A 209 10.80 8.98 -3.95
N GLU A 210 11.52 9.49 -2.97
CA GLU A 210 12.49 8.71 -2.18
C GLU A 210 11.79 7.65 -1.32
N ALA A 211 10.52 7.87 -0.98
CA ALA A 211 9.67 6.88 -0.34
C ALA A 211 9.03 5.87 -1.32
N GLY A 212 9.42 5.90 -2.60
CA GLY A 212 8.98 4.94 -3.62
C GLY A 212 7.71 5.34 -4.38
N VAL A 213 7.16 6.55 -4.16
CA VAL A 213 5.97 7.00 -4.92
C VAL A 213 6.39 7.52 -6.30
N ALA A 214 5.87 6.92 -7.36
CA ALA A 214 6.22 7.23 -8.74
C ALA A 214 5.55 8.53 -9.26
N ILE A 215 5.71 9.65 -8.53
CA ILE A 215 5.14 10.93 -8.96
C ILE A 215 5.72 11.32 -10.32
N GLY A 216 4.86 11.43 -11.33
CA GLY A 216 5.21 11.76 -12.70
C GLY A 216 5.77 13.17 -12.89
N GLY A 217 5.87 13.63 -14.14
CA GLY A 217 6.28 14.99 -14.50
C GLY A 217 7.79 15.27 -14.45
N GLY A 218 8.61 14.34 -13.98
CA GLY A 218 10.07 14.50 -13.91
C GLY A 218 10.48 15.77 -13.18
N SER A 219 11.34 16.59 -13.78
CA SER A 219 11.75 17.90 -13.25
C SER A 219 10.75 19.04 -13.50
N GLY A 220 9.63 18.75 -14.19
CA GLY A 220 8.60 19.73 -14.53
C GLY A 220 7.53 19.92 -13.44
N VAL A 221 7.58 19.22 -12.31
CA VAL A 221 6.62 19.38 -11.22
C VAL A 221 6.83 20.72 -10.52
N TYR A 222 5.75 21.48 -10.34
CA TYR A 222 5.71 22.74 -9.57
C TYR A 222 4.33 22.89 -8.94
N THR A 223 4.14 23.84 -8.01
CA THR A 223 2.89 23.98 -7.25
C THR A 223 1.63 23.98 -8.11
N GLY A 224 1.65 24.59 -9.32
CA GLY A 224 0.49 24.67 -10.21
C GLY A 224 0.07 23.35 -10.87
N ASN A 225 0.92 22.30 -10.84
CA ASN A 225 0.58 20.99 -11.41
C ASN A 225 0.71 19.82 -10.40
N MET A 226 1.11 20.10 -9.16
CA MET A 226 1.20 19.05 -8.12
C MET A 226 -0.12 18.31 -7.94
N LEU A 227 -1.26 19.02 -7.92
CA LEU A 227 -2.57 18.41 -7.77
C LEU A 227 -2.78 17.27 -8.78
N GLN A 228 -2.47 17.51 -10.05
CA GLN A 228 -2.62 16.51 -11.11
C GLN A 228 -1.69 15.31 -10.88
N TYR A 229 -0.37 15.54 -10.79
CA TYR A 229 0.59 14.43 -10.71
C TYR A 229 0.47 13.61 -9.44
N TYR A 230 0.06 14.22 -8.34
CA TYR A 230 -0.12 13.51 -7.08
C TYR A 230 -1.37 12.63 -7.07
N THR A 231 -2.49 13.15 -7.62
CA THR A 231 -3.73 12.34 -7.69
C THR A 231 -3.63 11.16 -8.65
N GLU A 232 -2.71 11.19 -9.61
CA GLU A 232 -2.42 10.07 -10.50
C GLU A 232 -1.70 8.89 -9.78
N VAL A 233 -1.15 9.12 -8.57
CA VAL A 233 -0.28 8.16 -7.87
C VAL A 233 -0.68 7.91 -6.41
N GLY A 234 -1.98 7.94 -6.12
CA GLY A 234 -2.55 7.54 -4.82
C GLY A 234 -2.67 8.64 -3.78
N PHE A 235 -2.59 9.90 -4.19
CA PHE A 235 -3.01 11.00 -3.33
C PHE A 235 -4.48 11.36 -3.58
N GLU A 236 -5.18 11.64 -2.50
CA GLU A 236 -6.51 12.25 -2.50
C GLU A 236 -6.39 13.76 -2.30
N ALA A 237 -7.17 14.54 -3.07
CA ALA A 237 -7.32 15.97 -2.85
C ALA A 237 -8.39 16.21 -1.78
N VAL A 238 -7.99 16.72 -0.61
CA VAL A 238 -8.88 16.96 0.54
C VAL A 238 -9.08 18.46 0.71
N TYR A 239 -10.34 18.89 0.67
CA TYR A 239 -10.74 20.29 0.75
C TYR A 239 -11.48 20.64 2.04
N ASP A 240 -12.00 19.65 2.76
CA ASP A 240 -12.81 19.82 3.98
C ASP A 240 -11.96 19.82 5.25
N VAL A 241 -10.82 20.51 5.21
CA VAL A 241 -9.94 20.73 6.36
C VAL A 241 -10.04 22.18 6.85
N ASN A 242 -9.93 22.37 8.14
CA ASN A 242 -9.85 23.71 8.72
C ASN A 242 -8.38 24.10 8.91
N PHE A 243 -7.84 24.86 7.96
CA PHE A 243 -6.44 25.26 8.00
C PHE A 243 -6.09 26.15 9.20
N SER A 244 -7.00 26.99 9.69
CA SER A 244 -6.74 27.86 10.84
C SER A 244 -6.68 27.08 12.17
N THR A 245 -7.48 26.04 12.34
CA THR A 245 -7.48 25.19 13.55
C THR A 245 -6.69 23.91 13.38
N GLN A 246 -6.28 23.58 12.17
CA GLN A 246 -5.63 22.32 11.76
C GLN A 246 -6.55 21.09 11.91
N GLU A 247 -7.84 21.28 12.13
CA GLU A 247 -8.79 20.18 12.21
C GLU A 247 -8.90 19.48 10.85
N GLY A 248 -8.75 18.16 10.87
CA GLY A 248 -8.75 17.32 9.67
C GLY A 248 -7.38 17.16 9.00
N LEU A 249 -6.32 17.89 9.43
CA LEU A 249 -4.97 17.64 8.97
C LEU A 249 -4.40 16.36 9.56
N MET A 250 -3.70 15.60 8.74
CA MET A 250 -3.04 14.35 9.12
C MET A 250 -1.55 14.39 8.81
N ARG A 251 -0.76 13.66 9.61
CA ARG A 251 0.68 13.52 9.37
C ARG A 251 0.95 12.98 7.96
N GLY A 252 1.87 13.64 7.25
CA GLY A 252 2.18 13.35 5.85
C GLY A 252 1.35 14.15 4.83
N ASP A 253 0.34 14.90 5.25
CA ASP A 253 -0.39 15.78 4.35
C ASP A 253 0.56 16.78 3.67
N VAL A 254 0.47 16.88 2.35
CA VAL A 254 1.15 17.92 1.58
C VAL A 254 0.20 19.10 1.44
N LEU A 255 0.46 20.16 2.19
CA LEU A 255 -0.29 21.40 2.16
C LEU A 255 0.06 22.15 0.87
N LEU A 256 -0.90 22.48 0.06
CA LEU A 256 -0.67 23.10 -1.23
C LEU A 256 -1.42 24.43 -1.38
N ASN A 257 -0.67 25.49 -1.66
CA ASN A 257 -1.18 26.64 -2.38
C ASN A 257 -0.72 26.51 -3.84
N THR A 258 -1.66 26.39 -4.75
CA THR A 258 -1.43 26.05 -6.16
C THR A 258 -0.63 27.10 -6.94
N VAL A 259 -0.43 28.29 -6.36
CA VAL A 259 0.29 29.40 -7.01
C VAL A 259 1.66 29.64 -6.39
N HIS A 260 1.79 29.53 -5.06
CA HIS A 260 2.93 30.08 -4.37
C HIS A 260 3.76 29.11 -3.56
N HIS A 261 3.14 28.14 -2.85
CA HIS A 261 3.89 27.40 -1.83
C HIS A 261 3.33 26.01 -1.54
N THR A 262 4.18 25.14 -0.99
CA THR A 262 3.81 23.84 -0.46
C THR A 262 4.70 23.46 0.73
N ALA A 263 4.15 22.66 1.65
CA ALA A 263 4.85 22.14 2.82
C ALA A 263 4.31 20.77 3.19
N ILE A 264 5.07 19.98 3.94
CA ILE A 264 4.64 18.69 4.47
C ILE A 264 4.25 18.86 5.95
N TYR A 265 3.03 18.45 6.30
CA TYR A 265 2.54 18.49 7.68
C TYR A 265 3.07 17.27 8.45
N LEU A 266 3.75 17.55 9.57
CA LEU A 266 4.39 16.53 10.40
C LEU A 266 3.49 16.00 11.54
N GLY A 267 2.27 16.56 11.67
CA GLY A 267 1.44 16.36 12.86
C GLY A 267 1.81 17.32 13.99
N ASN A 268 0.94 17.38 15.01
CA ASN A 268 1.18 18.15 16.24
C ASN A 268 1.55 19.62 16.02
N GLY A 269 0.94 20.25 15.00
CA GLY A 269 1.18 21.66 14.71
C GLY A 269 2.56 21.97 14.15
N ARG A 270 3.17 21.04 13.40
CA ARG A 270 4.49 21.23 12.80
C ARG A 270 4.47 20.92 11.30
N ILE A 271 5.34 21.61 10.56
CA ILE A 271 5.59 21.39 9.13
C ILE A 271 7.08 21.31 8.83
N VAL A 272 7.43 20.70 7.71
CA VAL A 272 8.76 20.80 7.09
C VAL A 272 8.62 21.34 5.68
N GLN A 273 9.52 22.23 5.29
CA GLN A 273 9.41 22.97 4.02
C GLN A 273 10.76 23.46 3.52
N ALA A 274 10.83 23.77 2.22
CA ALA A 274 11.86 24.57 1.60
C ALA A 274 11.28 25.94 1.20
N SER A 275 11.90 27.05 1.62
CA SER A 275 11.40 28.39 1.34
C SER A 275 12.50 29.45 1.47
N SER A 276 12.54 30.40 0.54
CA SER A 276 13.44 31.57 0.58
C SER A 276 13.01 32.65 1.57
N SER A 277 11.98 32.44 2.37
CA SER A 277 11.29 33.49 3.14
C SER A 277 12.09 34.11 4.30
N ARG A 278 13.29 33.63 4.57
CA ARG A 278 14.14 34.20 5.66
C ARG A 278 15.14 35.25 5.23
N GLY A 279 14.96 35.85 4.06
CA GLY A 279 15.82 36.93 3.56
C GLY A 279 17.11 36.46 2.90
N HIS A 280 17.20 35.17 2.62
CA HIS A 280 18.28 34.58 1.84
C HIS A 280 17.97 34.60 0.34
N PRO A 281 18.99 34.69 -0.52
CA PRO A 281 18.79 34.65 -1.96
C PRO A 281 18.29 33.26 -2.40
N GLU A 282 17.49 33.24 -3.46
CA GLU A 282 16.91 31.99 -4.05
C GLU A 282 17.96 31.17 -4.83
N THR A 283 19.16 31.10 -4.34
CA THR A 283 20.30 30.47 -5.02
C THR A 283 20.93 29.34 -4.21
N GLY A 284 20.19 28.83 -3.25
CA GLY A 284 20.70 27.88 -2.28
C GLY A 284 21.69 28.58 -1.33
N ASP A 285 21.58 28.35 -0.08
CA ASP A 285 22.61 28.70 0.87
C ASP A 285 23.08 27.46 1.62
N GLN A 286 24.11 27.50 2.25
CA GLN A 286 24.74 26.39 2.93
C GLN A 286 24.55 26.49 4.45
N THR A 287 23.58 27.30 4.90
CA THR A 287 23.32 27.54 6.32
C THR A 287 22.24 26.62 6.90
N GLY A 288 21.47 25.92 6.03
CA GLY A 288 20.34 25.05 6.44
C GLY A 288 19.11 25.81 6.91
N THR A 289 19.01 27.12 6.60
CA THR A 289 17.88 27.94 7.03
C THR A 289 16.74 27.99 6.03
N GLU A 290 16.95 27.60 4.80
CA GLU A 290 15.95 27.59 3.73
C GLU A 290 15.17 26.27 3.66
N ILE A 291 15.69 25.18 4.20
CA ILE A 291 14.97 23.90 4.36
C ILE A 291 14.95 23.59 5.84
N TRP A 292 13.76 23.66 6.45
CA TRP A 292 13.67 23.52 7.91
C TRP A 292 12.32 23.00 8.41
N GLU A 293 12.35 22.40 9.58
CA GLU A 293 11.18 22.08 10.36
C GLU A 293 10.76 23.31 11.20
N THR A 294 9.47 23.65 11.20
CA THR A 294 8.93 24.79 11.95
C THR A 294 7.54 24.50 12.52
N GLY A 295 7.05 25.38 13.38
CA GLY A 295 5.65 25.39 13.77
C GLY A 295 4.75 25.64 12.56
N TYR A 296 3.58 24.99 12.55
CA TYR A 296 2.55 25.31 11.56
C TYR A 296 2.18 26.79 11.66
N TYR A 297 1.93 27.41 10.51
CA TYR A 297 1.40 28.76 10.42
C TYR A 297 0.25 28.80 9.41
N ASP A 298 -0.73 29.62 9.69
CA ASP A 298 -1.85 29.83 8.77
C ASP A 298 -1.35 30.51 7.49
N TYR A 299 -1.54 29.82 6.38
CA TYR A 299 -1.17 30.27 5.04
C TYR A 299 -2.40 30.04 4.16
N PRO A 300 -2.62 30.80 3.10
CA PRO A 300 -3.78 30.58 2.23
C PRO A 300 -3.64 29.27 1.42
N TRP A 301 -3.66 28.14 2.13
CA TRP A 301 -3.64 26.81 1.52
C TRP A 301 -4.93 26.57 0.74
N ASP A 302 -4.84 26.04 -0.48
CA ASP A 302 -5.99 25.76 -1.35
C ASP A 302 -6.53 24.35 -1.09
N VAL A 303 -5.64 23.39 -0.84
CA VAL A 303 -5.97 21.97 -0.78
C VAL A 303 -4.89 21.19 -0.02
N VAL A 304 -5.26 20.07 0.53
CA VAL A 304 -4.35 19.05 1.06
C VAL A 304 -4.24 17.92 0.03
N LEU A 305 -3.02 17.49 -0.27
CA LEU A 305 -2.77 16.25 -0.99
C LEU A 305 -2.40 15.18 0.03
N ARG A 306 -3.30 14.23 0.27
CA ARG A 306 -3.16 13.15 1.26
C ARG A 306 -2.85 11.83 0.60
N TYR A 307 -1.72 11.24 0.92
CA TYR A 307 -1.36 9.92 0.40
C TYR A 307 -2.22 8.82 1.06
N LYS A 308 -2.89 8.04 0.22
CA LYS A 308 -3.77 6.93 0.64
C LYS A 308 -3.19 5.55 0.33
N GLY A 309 -2.04 5.52 -0.34
CA GLY A 309 -1.49 4.27 -0.87
C GLY A 309 -2.09 3.90 -2.24
N GLY A 310 -1.54 2.88 -2.87
CA GLY A 310 -2.18 2.19 -3.99
C GLY A 310 -2.17 2.87 -5.36
N GLY A 311 -1.62 4.04 -5.52
CA GLY A 311 -1.66 4.81 -6.78
C GLY A 311 -0.39 4.78 -7.62
N GLY A 312 0.44 3.79 -7.51
CA GLY A 312 1.66 3.67 -8.32
C GLY A 312 1.65 2.39 -9.15
N THR A 313 2.13 2.47 -10.41
CA THR A 313 2.70 1.29 -11.05
C THR A 313 3.75 0.75 -10.07
N PRO A 314 3.76 -0.53 -9.69
CA PRO A 314 4.83 -1.07 -8.89
C PRO A 314 6.16 -0.65 -9.50
N PRO A 315 7.17 -0.30 -8.70
CA PRO A 315 8.51 -0.16 -9.23
C PRO A 315 8.84 -1.45 -9.99
N GLU A 316 9.56 -1.33 -11.13
CA GLU A 316 10.11 -2.50 -11.80
C GLU A 316 10.73 -3.40 -10.73
N PRO A 317 10.50 -4.70 -10.73
CA PRO A 317 10.94 -5.58 -9.67
C PRO A 317 12.44 -5.37 -9.46
N VAL A 318 12.80 -4.80 -8.33
CA VAL A 318 14.18 -4.80 -7.86
C VAL A 318 14.46 -6.26 -7.59
N GLY A 319 15.19 -6.91 -8.52
CA GLY A 319 15.40 -8.34 -8.48
C GLY A 319 15.95 -8.76 -7.13
N LEU A 320 15.08 -9.28 -6.29
CA LEU A 320 15.46 -10.07 -5.13
C LEU A 320 16.10 -11.33 -5.70
N TYR A 321 17.41 -11.31 -5.84
CA TYR A 321 18.19 -12.51 -6.06
C TYR A 321 18.04 -13.41 -4.84
N ILE A 322 17.00 -14.24 -4.85
CA ILE A 322 16.94 -15.39 -3.96
C ILE A 322 18.01 -16.35 -4.46
N THR A 323 19.19 -16.36 -3.81
CA THR A 323 20.19 -17.40 -3.99
C THR A 323 19.52 -18.73 -3.68
N ARG A 324 19.23 -19.52 -4.72
CA ARG A 324 18.83 -20.91 -4.57
C ARG A 324 19.97 -21.65 -3.84
N PHE A 325 19.72 -22.02 -2.60
CA PHE A 325 20.44 -23.11 -1.99
C PHE A 325 19.98 -24.40 -2.69
N ILE A 326 20.79 -24.94 -3.57
CA ILE A 326 20.64 -26.31 -4.06
C ILE A 326 21.38 -27.18 -3.02
N PRO A 327 20.68 -28.04 -2.29
CA PRO A 327 21.36 -29.03 -1.47
C PRO A 327 22.11 -30.01 -2.39
N ALA A 328 23.35 -30.34 -2.04
CA ALA A 328 24.18 -31.35 -2.71
C ALA A 328 23.62 -32.77 -2.52
#